data_d05149964a9faf4bb45b00789ca09f56
#
_entry.id   d05149964a9faf4bb45b00789ca09f56
#
_cell.length_a   1.000
_cell.length_b   1.000
_cell.length_c   1.000
_cell.angle_alpha   90.00
_cell.angle_beta   90.00
_cell.angle_gamma   90.00
#
_symmetry.space_group_name_H-M   'P 1'
#
loop_
_entity.id
_entity.type
_entity.pdbx_description
1 polymer ?
#
loop_
_entity_poly.entity_id
_entity_poly.type
_entity_poly.pdbx_seq_one_letter_code
_entity_poly.pdbx_strand_id
1 'polypeptide(L)'
;IINFVEGTRFTQLKKQKKGSNFEHLLQPKAGGVHMVLSNLGSQLDGILDMTLAYPGCDSPSFWNIISGRAPLVIIQVQSHTMDGISAPSMEQLGNRKGTQEVRNWINELWIKKDQMIGELHERYGSSITSVAQD
;
A
#
# COMPACT_ATOMS: atom_id res chain seq x y z
N ILE A 1 7.03 7.06 12.63
CA ILE A 1 6.24 5.82 12.86
C ILE A 1 6.06 5.11 11.53
N ILE A 2 6.32 3.80 11.47
CA ILE A 2 6.09 2.97 10.28
C ILE A 2 4.91 2.07 10.55
N ASN A 3 3.95 2.03 9.61
CA ASN A 3 2.78 1.18 9.69
C ASN A 3 2.63 0.34 8.41
N PHE A 4 2.58 -0.98 8.57
CA PHE A 4 2.28 -1.90 7.47
C PHE A 4 0.78 -2.21 7.46
N VAL A 5 0.04 -1.45 6.67
CA VAL A 5 -1.44 -1.44 6.67
C VAL A 5 -2.05 -2.81 6.30
N GLU A 6 -1.40 -3.61 5.47
CA GLU A 6 -1.82 -5.00 5.18
C GLU A 6 -1.54 -5.99 6.32
N GLY A 7 -0.62 -5.63 7.22
CA GLY A 7 -0.18 -6.46 8.34
C GLY A 7 0.59 -7.72 7.96
N THR A 8 0.83 -7.97 6.68
CA THR A 8 1.61 -9.11 6.16
C THR A 8 1.98 -8.88 4.71
N ARG A 9 2.98 -9.63 4.20
CA ARG A 9 3.35 -9.61 2.79
C ARG A 9 2.24 -10.19 1.92
N PHE A 10 2.06 -9.60 0.73
CA PHE A 10 1.17 -10.15 -0.29
C PHE A 10 1.63 -11.54 -0.75
N THR A 11 0.70 -12.46 -0.89
CA THR A 11 0.85 -13.73 -1.60
C THR A 11 -0.51 -14.13 -2.16
N GLN A 12 -0.54 -14.81 -3.31
CA GLN A 12 -1.79 -15.28 -3.93
C GLN A 12 -2.64 -16.14 -2.98
N LEU A 13 -1.99 -17.02 -2.21
CA LEU A 13 -2.67 -17.84 -1.20
C LEU A 13 -3.34 -17.00 -0.11
N LYS A 14 -2.70 -15.92 0.34
CA LYS A 14 -3.28 -15.02 1.34
C LYS A 14 -4.41 -14.17 0.76
N LYS A 15 -4.27 -13.74 -0.50
CA LYS A 15 -5.33 -13.05 -1.23
C LYS A 15 -6.61 -13.90 -1.25
N GLN A 16 -6.50 -15.17 -1.68
CA GLN A 16 -7.62 -16.10 -1.73
C GLN A 16 -8.22 -16.37 -0.34
N LYS A 17 -7.37 -16.67 0.67
CA LYS A 17 -7.82 -16.93 2.04
C LYS A 17 -8.51 -15.76 2.71
N LYS A 18 -8.08 -14.52 2.41
CA LYS A 18 -8.62 -13.30 3.04
C LYS A 18 -9.74 -12.65 2.22
N GLY A 19 -10.03 -13.17 1.02
CA GLY A 19 -11.08 -12.60 0.16
C GLY A 19 -10.79 -11.14 -0.22
N SER A 20 -9.53 -10.81 -0.56
CA SER A 20 -9.20 -9.46 -0.99
C SER A 20 -9.86 -9.12 -2.31
N ASN A 21 -10.51 -7.96 -2.39
CA ASN A 21 -11.11 -7.45 -3.60
C ASN A 21 -10.09 -6.77 -4.54
N PHE A 22 -8.85 -6.59 -4.08
CA PHE A 22 -7.76 -5.99 -4.84
C PHE A 22 -6.99 -7.05 -5.62
N GLU A 23 -6.44 -6.68 -6.77
CA GLU A 23 -5.70 -7.60 -7.63
C GLU A 23 -4.27 -7.80 -7.14
N HIS A 24 -3.59 -6.74 -6.76
CA HIS A 24 -2.18 -6.72 -6.38
C HIS A 24 -1.94 -6.49 -4.89
N LEU A 25 -2.99 -6.23 -4.10
CA LEU A 25 -2.91 -5.88 -2.69
C LEU A 25 -3.80 -6.79 -1.82
N LEU A 26 -3.47 -6.87 -0.54
CA LEU A 26 -4.36 -7.45 0.47
C LEU A 26 -5.31 -6.37 1.01
N GLN A 27 -6.41 -6.81 1.62
CA GLN A 27 -7.36 -5.92 2.27
C GLN A 27 -6.66 -5.09 3.37
N PRO A 28 -6.76 -3.76 3.34
CA PRO A 28 -6.11 -2.89 4.32
C PRO A 28 -6.76 -2.98 5.69
N LYS A 29 -5.94 -2.83 6.73
CA LYS A 29 -6.38 -2.79 8.13
C LYS A 29 -6.25 -1.37 8.67
N ALA A 30 -7.33 -0.63 8.67
CA ALA A 30 -7.36 0.77 9.09
C ALA A 30 -7.10 1.01 10.58
N GLY A 31 -7.22 -0.02 11.42
CA GLY A 31 -7.15 0.14 12.87
C GLY A 31 -5.82 0.72 13.37
N GLY A 32 -4.69 0.27 12.82
CA GLY A 32 -3.39 0.79 13.20
C GLY A 32 -3.21 2.27 12.80
N VAL A 33 -3.64 2.64 11.61
CA VAL A 33 -3.59 4.03 11.14
C VAL A 33 -4.51 4.91 11.96
N HIS A 34 -5.75 4.46 12.22
CA HIS A 34 -6.69 5.17 13.08
C HIS A 34 -6.10 5.41 14.49
N MET A 35 -5.46 4.39 15.09
CA MET A 35 -4.83 4.51 16.40
C MET A 35 -3.71 5.57 16.40
N VAL A 36 -2.85 5.59 15.37
CA VAL A 36 -1.79 6.59 15.23
C VAL A 36 -2.36 7.99 15.06
N LEU A 37 -3.32 8.16 14.15
CA LEU A 37 -3.95 9.47 13.91
C LEU A 37 -4.69 9.98 15.14
N SER A 38 -5.40 9.12 15.86
CA SER A 38 -6.15 9.53 17.06
C SER A 38 -5.27 9.98 18.22
N ASN A 39 -4.06 9.40 18.35
CA ASN A 39 -3.19 9.70 19.50
C ASN A 39 -2.10 10.72 19.16
N LEU A 40 -1.63 10.76 17.94
CA LEU A 40 -0.45 11.52 17.54
C LEU A 40 -0.71 12.46 16.36
N GLY A 41 -1.93 12.52 15.82
CA GLY A 41 -2.23 13.29 14.60
C GLY A 41 -1.84 14.76 14.70
N SER A 42 -2.02 15.40 15.88
CA SER A 42 -1.62 16.78 16.13
C SER A 42 -0.10 17.01 16.18
N GLN A 43 0.69 15.94 16.25
CA GLN A 43 2.16 15.97 16.30
C GLN A 43 2.79 15.53 14.98
N LEU A 44 1.98 15.19 13.98
CA LEU A 44 2.43 14.75 12.67
C LEU A 44 2.33 15.89 11.66
N ASP A 45 3.42 16.15 10.96
CA ASP A 45 3.45 17.11 9.83
C ASP A 45 2.80 16.53 8.57
N GLY A 46 2.82 15.20 8.43
CA GLY A 46 2.25 14.51 7.29
C GLY A 46 2.44 13.00 7.31
N ILE A 47 1.98 12.36 6.25
CA ILE A 47 2.11 10.91 6.03
C ILE A 47 2.84 10.69 4.73
N LEU A 48 3.90 9.87 4.77
CA LEU A 48 4.55 9.33 3.58
C LEU A 48 3.95 7.97 3.28
N ASP A 49 3.30 7.89 2.15
CA ASP A 49 2.72 6.67 1.64
C ASP A 49 3.66 6.01 0.62
N MET A 50 4.16 4.82 0.93
CA MET A 50 5.11 4.10 0.09
C MET A 50 4.44 2.88 -0.52
N THR A 51 4.57 2.74 -1.83
CA THR A 51 4.09 1.58 -2.60
C THR A 51 5.26 0.93 -3.29
N LEU A 52 5.36 -0.40 -3.16
CA LEU A 52 6.39 -1.20 -3.83
C LEU A 52 5.72 -2.05 -4.91
N ALA A 53 6.27 -1.99 -6.12
CA ALA A 53 5.89 -2.86 -7.22
C ALA A 53 7.11 -3.63 -7.73
N TYR A 54 6.88 -4.87 -8.20
CA TYR A 54 7.92 -5.79 -8.66
C TYR A 54 7.56 -6.32 -10.05
N PRO A 55 7.59 -5.48 -11.10
CA PRO A 55 7.26 -5.90 -12.46
C PRO A 55 8.16 -7.06 -12.90
N GLY A 56 7.57 -8.06 -13.56
CA GLY A 56 8.29 -9.26 -14.01
C GLY A 56 8.66 -10.24 -12.89
N CYS A 57 8.13 -10.07 -11.67
CA CYS A 57 8.37 -10.99 -10.55
C CYS A 57 7.04 -11.39 -9.88
N ASP A 58 6.57 -12.62 -10.15
CA ASP A 58 5.31 -13.10 -9.63
C ASP A 58 5.31 -13.35 -8.11
N SER A 59 6.48 -13.57 -7.54
CA SER A 59 6.64 -13.88 -6.11
C SER A 59 7.83 -13.14 -5.51
N PRO A 60 7.68 -11.85 -5.20
CA PRO A 60 8.76 -11.05 -4.62
C PRO A 60 9.09 -11.57 -3.22
N SER A 61 10.20 -12.27 -3.10
CA SER A 61 10.78 -12.68 -1.83
C SER A 61 12.09 -11.94 -1.58
N PHE A 62 12.50 -11.84 -0.32
CA PHE A 62 13.79 -11.25 0.05
C PHE A 62 14.96 -11.91 -0.72
N TRP A 63 14.92 -13.24 -0.87
CA TRP A 63 15.92 -13.98 -1.62
C TRP A 63 15.90 -13.71 -3.12
N ASN A 64 14.71 -13.50 -3.70
CA ASN A 64 14.59 -13.14 -5.11
C ASN A 64 15.15 -11.74 -5.39
N ILE A 65 15.00 -10.83 -4.45
CA ILE A 65 15.56 -9.47 -4.56
C ILE A 65 17.10 -9.51 -4.47
N ILE A 66 17.65 -10.17 -3.45
CA ILE A 66 19.11 -10.25 -3.25
C ILE A 66 19.81 -11.09 -4.34
N SER A 67 19.17 -12.15 -4.82
CA SER A 67 19.72 -13.01 -5.88
C SER A 67 19.59 -12.41 -7.30
N GLY A 68 19.05 -11.19 -7.43
CA GLY A 68 18.81 -10.55 -8.73
C GLY A 68 17.69 -11.18 -9.57
N ARG A 69 16.90 -12.09 -8.99
CA ARG A 69 15.73 -12.68 -9.66
C ARG A 69 14.53 -11.74 -9.74
N ALA A 70 14.53 -10.67 -8.96
CA ALA A 70 13.60 -9.56 -9.11
C ALA A 70 14.29 -8.48 -9.94
N PRO A 71 14.07 -8.42 -11.26
CA PRO A 71 14.86 -7.58 -12.17
C PRO A 71 14.60 -6.10 -11.96
N LEU A 72 13.45 -5.73 -11.43
CA LEU A 72 13.07 -4.36 -11.18
C LEU A 72 12.26 -4.24 -9.88
N VAL A 73 12.62 -3.25 -9.07
CA VAL A 73 11.85 -2.83 -7.90
C VAL A 73 11.50 -1.36 -8.08
N ILE A 74 10.22 -1.05 -8.13
CA ILE A 74 9.73 0.32 -8.22
C ILE A 74 9.18 0.72 -6.85
N ILE A 75 9.67 1.84 -6.33
CA ILE A 75 9.19 2.43 -5.09
C ILE A 75 8.55 3.77 -5.44
N GLN A 76 7.25 3.86 -5.25
CA GLN A 76 6.53 5.12 -5.38
C GLN A 76 6.22 5.69 -4.00
N VAL A 77 6.54 6.97 -3.81
CA VAL A 77 6.31 7.68 -2.56
C VAL A 77 5.35 8.82 -2.83
N GLN A 78 4.28 8.90 -2.05
CA GLN A 78 3.32 10.00 -2.05
C GLN A 78 3.31 10.67 -0.68
N SER A 79 3.35 11.98 -0.65
CA SER A 79 3.24 12.77 0.57
C SER A 79 1.82 13.29 0.73
N HIS A 80 1.25 13.08 1.91
CA HIS A 80 -0.02 13.63 2.34
C HIS A 80 0.22 14.58 3.51
N THR A 81 -0.06 15.87 3.31
CA THR A 81 -0.02 16.84 4.41
C THR A 81 -1.25 16.67 5.29
N MET A 82 -1.11 16.95 6.59
CA MET A 82 -2.26 16.80 7.51
C MET A 82 -3.40 17.76 7.17
N ASP A 83 -3.11 18.93 6.59
CA ASP A 83 -4.11 19.91 6.14
C ASP A 83 -4.86 19.50 4.86
N GLY A 84 -4.25 18.68 4.02
CA GLY A 84 -4.82 18.17 2.76
C GLY A 84 -5.47 16.80 2.87
N ILE A 85 -5.28 16.12 3.98
CA ILE A 85 -6.02 14.90 4.28
C ILE A 85 -7.41 15.34 4.71
N SER A 86 -8.44 14.80 4.05
CA SER A 86 -9.76 14.69 4.66
C SER A 86 -9.67 13.72 5.85
N ALA A 87 -8.61 13.87 6.65
CA ALA A 87 -8.50 13.20 7.91
C ALA A 87 -9.63 13.73 8.77
N PRO A 88 -10.37 12.86 9.41
CA PRO A 88 -11.38 13.26 10.36
C PRO A 88 -10.73 14.24 11.34
N SER A 89 -11.40 15.36 11.62
CA SER A 89 -10.92 16.32 12.62
C SER A 89 -10.60 15.56 13.91
N MET A 90 -9.56 16.00 14.66
CA MET A 90 -9.13 15.36 15.90
C MET A 90 -10.32 15.07 16.85
N GLU A 91 -11.33 15.92 16.82
CA GLU A 91 -12.57 15.80 17.59
C GLU A 91 -13.44 14.59 17.16
N GLN A 92 -13.34 14.20 15.90
CA GLN A 92 -14.11 13.08 15.32
C GLN A 92 -13.38 11.74 15.45
N LEU A 93 -12.03 11.73 15.59
CA LEU A 93 -11.22 10.52 15.66
C LEU A 93 -11.51 9.65 16.89
N GLY A 94 -11.99 10.24 17.99
CA GLY A 94 -12.36 9.53 19.22
C GLY A 94 -13.66 8.74 19.16
N ASN A 95 -14.42 8.80 18.07
CA ASN A 95 -15.73 8.16 17.96
C ASN A 95 -15.78 7.16 16.78
N ARG A 96 -16.88 6.40 16.70
CA ARG A 96 -17.13 5.41 15.64
C ARG A 96 -17.12 6.04 14.23
N LYS A 97 -17.51 7.30 14.12
CA LYS A 97 -17.56 8.02 12.85
C LYS A 97 -16.16 8.28 12.30
N GLY A 98 -15.21 8.74 13.13
CA GLY A 98 -13.82 8.92 12.73
C GLY A 98 -13.14 7.61 12.30
N THR A 99 -13.44 6.49 12.96
CA THR A 99 -12.96 5.18 12.54
C THR A 99 -13.42 4.82 11.13
N GLN A 100 -14.67 5.14 10.79
CA GLN A 100 -15.22 4.86 9.47
C GLN A 100 -14.62 5.78 8.39
N GLU A 101 -14.37 7.04 8.70
CA GLU A 101 -13.75 8.00 7.79
C GLU A 101 -12.31 7.60 7.45
N VAL A 102 -11.50 7.22 8.44
CA VAL A 102 -10.16 6.67 8.20
C VAL A 102 -10.19 5.40 7.35
N ARG A 103 -11.16 4.53 7.59
CA ARG A 103 -11.34 3.31 6.79
C ARG A 103 -11.68 3.63 5.34
N ASN A 104 -12.59 4.56 5.10
CA ASN A 104 -12.97 4.99 3.75
C ASN A 104 -11.78 5.60 3.02
N TRP A 105 -11.06 6.52 3.65
CA TRP A 105 -9.86 7.13 3.10
C TRP A 105 -8.79 6.09 2.72
N ILE A 106 -8.51 5.12 3.59
CA ILE A 106 -7.55 4.04 3.30
C ILE A 106 -8.05 3.17 2.14
N ASN A 107 -9.33 2.85 2.06
CA ASN A 107 -9.88 2.08 0.96
C ASN A 107 -9.73 2.82 -0.38
N GLU A 108 -9.97 4.12 -0.43
CA GLU A 108 -9.76 4.94 -1.62
C GLU A 108 -8.28 4.96 -2.05
N LEU A 109 -7.36 5.08 -1.09
CA LEU A 109 -5.93 4.96 -1.36
C LEU A 109 -5.59 3.58 -1.95
N TRP A 110 -6.16 2.51 -1.41
CA TRP A 110 -5.89 1.14 -1.86
C TRP A 110 -6.39 0.91 -3.29
N ILE A 111 -7.56 1.44 -3.65
CA ILE A 111 -8.07 1.38 -5.02
C ILE A 111 -7.07 2.03 -5.99
N LYS A 112 -6.60 3.24 -5.67
CA LYS A 112 -5.62 3.97 -6.50
C LYS A 112 -4.30 3.22 -6.60
N LYS A 113 -3.81 2.65 -5.50
CA LYS A 113 -2.59 1.85 -5.47
C LYS A 113 -2.69 0.58 -6.30
N ASP A 114 -3.79 -0.15 -6.19
CA ASP A 114 -4.00 -1.38 -6.93
C ASP A 114 -3.97 -1.13 -8.45
N GLN A 115 -4.67 -0.08 -8.91
CA GLN A 115 -4.62 0.37 -10.29
C GLN A 115 -3.22 0.75 -10.75
N MET A 116 -2.51 1.57 -9.96
CA MET A 116 -1.14 2.00 -10.24
C MET A 116 -0.17 0.83 -10.35
N ILE A 117 -0.27 -0.16 -9.44
CA ILE A 117 0.57 -1.35 -9.50
C ILE A 117 0.30 -2.13 -10.79
N GLY A 118 -0.97 -2.27 -11.19
CA GLY A 118 -1.36 -2.88 -12.46
C GLY A 118 -0.70 -2.18 -13.66
N GLU A 119 -0.81 -0.85 -13.73
CA GLU A 119 -0.18 -0.05 -14.79
C GLU A 119 1.35 -0.20 -14.84
N LEU A 120 1.99 -0.27 -13.66
CA LEU A 120 3.44 -0.49 -13.57
C LEU A 120 3.83 -1.89 -14.06
N HIS A 121 3.03 -2.92 -13.73
CA HIS A 121 3.24 -4.27 -14.22
C HIS A 121 3.07 -4.37 -15.74
N GLU A 122 2.06 -3.73 -16.30
CA GLU A 122 1.85 -3.69 -17.76
C GLU A 122 2.99 -2.96 -18.48
N ARG A 123 3.38 -1.79 -17.98
CA ARG A 123 4.41 -0.94 -18.59
C ARG A 123 5.80 -1.56 -18.59
N TYR A 124 6.18 -2.19 -17.49
CA TYR A 124 7.55 -2.65 -17.28
C TYR A 124 7.71 -4.17 -17.32
N GLY A 125 6.63 -4.93 -17.13
CA GLY A 125 6.67 -6.39 -17.15
C GLY A 125 7.05 -6.95 -18.51
N SER A 126 6.50 -6.41 -19.59
CA SER A 126 6.81 -6.82 -20.97
C SER A 126 8.23 -6.46 -21.40
N SER A 127 8.75 -5.33 -20.95
CA SER A 127 10.10 -4.88 -21.30
C SER A 127 11.20 -5.75 -20.67
N ILE A 128 10.94 -6.34 -19.50
CA ILE A 128 11.89 -7.18 -18.77
C ILE A 128 11.97 -8.59 -19.38
N THR A 129 10.86 -9.10 -19.89
CA THR A 129 10.82 -10.44 -20.51
C THR A 129 11.65 -10.48 -21.80
N SER A 130 11.79 -9.36 -22.51
CA SER A 130 12.61 -9.27 -23.72
C SER A 130 14.12 -9.26 -23.48
N VAL A 131 14.56 -8.74 -22.33
CA VAL A 131 16.00 -8.65 -21.97
C VAL A 131 16.52 -9.97 -21.37
N ALA A 132 15.66 -10.82 -20.86
CA ALA A 132 16.04 -12.11 -20.26
C ALA A 132 16.23 -13.24 -21.29
N GLN A 133 16.01 -12.98 -22.58
CA GLN A 133 16.14 -13.95 -23.69
C GLN A 133 17.41 -13.75 -24.54
N ASP A 134 18.20 -12.73 -24.29
CA ASP A 134 19.53 -12.49 -24.87
C ASP A 134 20.65 -12.93 -23.91
#